data_c180d786afeeb1bacfc12d3f7d7ea24a
#
_entry.id   c180d786afeeb1bacfc12d3f7d7ea24a
#
_cell.length_a   1.000
_cell.length_b   1.000
_cell.length_c   1.000
_cell.angle_alpha   90.00
_cell.angle_beta   90.00
_cell.angle_gamma   90.00
#
_symmetry.space_group_name_H-M   'P 1'
#
loop_
_entity.id
_entity.type
_entity.pdbx_description
1 polymer ?
#
loop_
_entity_poly.entity_id
_entity_poly.type
_entity_poly.pdbx_seq_one_letter_code
_entity_poly.pdbx_strand_id
1 'polypeptide(L)'
;MKKLSAILGLGLLSVAFLSACGKEEAGSTTDYDTISILSPYIETEPPASDNEILKQLEAYTGKNIDITWAPNTSYEDKMNITLASDDIPEVMVIQGKSGGFIKSAENGAFWDLTDYLADYPNLSQSNEDVLRNSSVNGKVYGIYRKRDAMRTAVIIRKDWLENLNLDVPETIDDLYEVAKAFTENDPDGNGENDTFGLIIPQWPGSINSNSPYDVLATWFGAGNAWKEIDGTLEPSFMQPEYLESMQFVKDMVEQGYVNRDFATMAADKWDEPFINGRGGIIIDTYSRAAQISNKLLQAGEEDLVVFTGNLKDNSGTMNALPTDGYSGFLAIPKSSVQTEEHLKEVLTFLDKLNDKEAQVLLNNGIEGINFEVVDGMSVALEGSEAEALANAVKGYSQIGMNVTEDTLYYIAKPDTEAATESYEKRLSLMEADLEHAVFNPAASYNTDTYVTKGAQLDQIISDARVQFIAGQIDEAGWEAAIELWKNQGGTQLMEETNALHQAQ
;
A
#
# COMPACT_ATOMS: atom_id res chain seq x y z
N MET A 1 44.70 41.89 39.67
CA MET A 1 44.68 43.19 40.27
C MET A 1 43.24 43.70 40.30
N LYS A 2 42.77 43.91 41.57
CA LYS A 2 41.91 44.99 42.08
C LYS A 2 40.58 45.22 41.35
N LYS A 3 39.41 45.34 41.95
CA LYS A 3 38.81 45.41 43.33
C LYS A 3 37.30 45.54 43.05
N LEU A 4 36.42 44.82 43.70
CA LEU A 4 35.64 45.19 44.88
C LEU A 4 34.95 46.56 44.81
N SER A 5 33.58 46.52 44.88
CA SER A 5 32.85 47.14 46.00
C SER A 5 31.37 46.95 45.90
N ALA A 6 30.78 46.47 46.98
CA ALA A 6 29.41 46.42 47.39
C ALA A 6 28.89 47.75 47.90
N ILE A 7 27.56 47.90 48.10
CA ILE A 7 26.81 48.67 49.14
C ILE A 7 25.32 48.42 48.81
N LEU A 8 24.52 47.69 49.55
CA LEU A 8 23.76 47.88 50.82
C LEU A 8 22.80 49.08 50.82
N GLY A 9 21.50 48.79 51.10
CA GLY A 9 20.45 49.75 51.46
C GLY A 9 19.05 49.15 51.47
N LEU A 10 18.65 48.74 52.46
CA LEU A 10 17.61 48.59 53.51
C LEU A 10 16.38 49.49 53.34
N GLY A 11 15.15 48.89 53.64
CA GLY A 11 13.94 49.61 54.11
C GLY A 11 12.67 48.98 53.61
N LEU A 12 12.03 48.08 54.30
CA LEU A 12 10.93 48.08 55.25
C LEU A 12 9.64 48.76 54.76
N LEU A 13 8.51 48.10 54.64
CA LEU A 13 7.35 47.85 55.53
C LEU A 13 6.10 47.47 54.73
N SER A 14 5.58 46.33 55.05
CA SER A 14 4.21 45.86 55.26
C SER A 14 3.03 46.74 54.90
N VAL A 15 2.06 46.17 54.13
CA VAL A 15 0.64 46.20 54.51
C VAL A 15 -0.01 44.93 53.92
N ALA A 16 -0.56 44.09 54.79
CA ALA A 16 -1.44 42.98 54.43
C ALA A 16 -2.85 43.51 54.13
N PHE A 17 -3.39 43.16 52.98
CA PHE A 17 -4.83 43.14 52.75
C PHE A 17 -5.23 41.71 52.40
N LEU A 18 -5.88 41.05 53.34
CA LEU A 18 -6.69 39.87 53.06
C LEU A 18 -7.94 40.34 52.26
N SER A 19 -8.01 39.94 51.06
CA SER A 19 -9.28 39.85 50.32
C SER A 19 -9.44 38.39 49.86
N ALA A 20 -10.26 37.69 50.59
CA ALA A 20 -10.82 36.44 50.14
C ALA A 20 -11.73 36.72 48.94
N CYS A 21 -11.30 36.37 47.73
CA CYS A 21 -12.19 36.12 46.61
C CYS A 21 -11.97 34.69 46.17
N GLY A 22 -13.06 33.94 46.06
CA GLY A 22 -13.08 32.55 45.65
C GLY A 22 -12.26 32.32 44.37
N LYS A 23 -11.42 31.32 44.37
CA LYS A 23 -10.97 30.69 43.16
C LYS A 23 -12.19 30.03 42.55
N GLU A 24 -12.79 30.66 41.56
CA GLU A 24 -13.37 29.92 40.47
C GLU A 24 -12.18 29.17 39.86
N GLU A 25 -12.23 27.86 39.90
CA GLU A 25 -11.40 27.03 39.00
C GLU A 25 -11.81 27.44 37.59
N ALA A 26 -11.03 28.28 36.95
CA ALA A 26 -11.05 28.40 35.52
C ALA A 26 -10.67 26.99 35.04
N GLY A 27 -11.68 26.22 34.62
CA GLY A 27 -11.46 25.04 33.84
C GLY A 27 -10.52 25.47 32.69
N SER A 28 -9.34 24.92 32.65
CA SER A 28 -8.49 25.03 31.48
C SER A 28 -9.26 24.31 30.37
N THR A 29 -9.97 25.05 29.54
CA THR A 29 -10.36 24.54 28.24
C THR A 29 -9.06 24.33 27.51
N THR A 30 -8.58 23.10 27.49
CA THR A 30 -7.52 22.67 26.58
C THR A 30 -8.06 22.96 25.18
N ASP A 31 -7.35 23.84 24.49
CA ASP A 31 -7.73 24.30 23.15
C ASP A 31 -7.22 23.22 22.17
N TYR A 32 -8.13 22.34 21.72
CA TYR A 32 -7.85 21.32 20.70
C TYR A 32 -8.18 21.84 19.30
N ASP A 33 -7.95 23.11 19.02
CA ASP A 33 -8.31 23.77 17.76
C ASP A 33 -7.38 23.40 16.60
N THR A 34 -6.20 22.85 16.88
CA THR A 34 -5.23 22.43 15.86
C THR A 34 -5.01 20.94 15.91
N ILE A 35 -5.00 20.28 14.74
CA ILE A 35 -4.62 18.89 14.57
C ILE A 35 -3.28 18.83 13.83
N SER A 36 -2.28 18.25 14.47
CA SER A 36 -0.95 18.03 13.88
C SER A 36 -0.85 16.64 13.26
N ILE A 37 -0.32 16.57 12.02
CA ILE A 37 -0.27 15.33 11.22
C ILE A 37 1.14 15.13 10.65
N LEU A 38 1.67 13.92 10.72
CA LEU A 38 2.83 13.50 9.93
C LEU A 38 2.35 12.65 8.75
N SER A 39 2.66 13.09 7.52
CA SER A 39 2.21 12.43 6.30
C SER A 39 3.33 12.32 5.25
N PRO A 40 3.38 11.23 4.46
CA PRO A 40 4.26 11.18 3.31
C PRO A 40 3.76 12.04 2.15
N TYR A 41 4.67 12.47 1.28
CA TYR A 41 4.35 12.97 -0.05
C TYR A 41 5.14 12.22 -1.11
N ILE A 42 4.55 12.08 -2.31
CA ILE A 42 5.07 11.22 -3.40
C ILE A 42 5.76 12.05 -4.48
N GLU A 43 5.30 13.28 -4.71
CA GLU A 43 5.83 14.18 -5.72
C GLU A 43 7.24 14.69 -5.36
N THR A 44 7.84 15.48 -6.23
CA THR A 44 9.18 16.06 -5.99
C THR A 44 9.19 17.08 -4.85
N GLU A 45 8.05 17.74 -4.60
CA GLU A 45 7.87 18.73 -3.55
C GLU A 45 6.54 18.48 -2.81
N PRO A 46 6.48 18.79 -1.50
CA PRO A 46 5.23 18.66 -0.75
C PRO A 46 4.21 19.73 -1.19
N PRO A 47 2.91 19.53 -0.89
CA PRO A 47 1.90 20.58 -1.04
C PRO A 47 2.31 21.87 -0.30
N ALA A 48 2.06 23.03 -0.93
CA ALA A 48 2.32 24.33 -0.31
C ALA A 48 1.49 24.52 0.96
N SER A 49 2.06 25.15 1.98
CA SER A 49 1.39 25.37 3.28
C SER A 49 0.21 26.34 3.24
N ASP A 50 0.08 27.13 2.17
CA ASP A 50 -1.03 28.04 1.92
C ASP A 50 -2.00 27.53 0.85
N ASN A 51 -1.98 26.22 0.57
CA ASN A 51 -2.79 25.57 -0.45
C ASN A 51 -4.29 25.72 -0.17
N GLU A 52 -5.06 25.93 -1.23
CA GLU A 52 -6.51 26.17 -1.11
C GLU A 52 -7.28 24.92 -0.64
N ILE A 53 -6.79 23.71 -0.92
CA ILE A 53 -7.36 22.46 -0.39
C ILE A 53 -7.29 22.47 1.14
N LEU A 54 -6.12 22.85 1.71
CA LEU A 54 -5.94 22.93 3.16
C LEU A 54 -6.95 23.89 3.80
N LYS A 55 -7.08 25.10 3.24
CA LYS A 55 -8.02 26.11 3.76
C LYS A 55 -9.48 25.62 3.74
N GLN A 56 -9.89 24.91 2.69
CA GLN A 56 -11.23 24.37 2.60
C GLN A 56 -11.43 23.19 3.56
N LEU A 57 -10.43 22.33 3.78
CA LEU A 57 -10.46 21.29 4.80
C LEU A 57 -10.57 21.89 6.21
N GLU A 58 -9.80 22.92 6.52
CA GLU A 58 -9.87 23.65 7.79
C GLU A 58 -11.24 24.28 8.01
N ALA A 59 -11.79 24.94 6.99
CA ALA A 59 -13.12 25.53 7.05
C ALA A 59 -14.22 24.49 7.25
N TYR A 60 -14.09 23.32 6.58
CA TYR A 60 -15.04 22.21 6.67
C TYR A 60 -14.97 21.50 8.03
N THR A 61 -13.78 21.17 8.48
CA THR A 61 -13.57 20.44 9.74
C THR A 61 -13.75 21.33 10.96
N GLY A 62 -13.53 22.64 10.83
CA GLY A 62 -13.49 23.60 11.92
C GLY A 62 -12.23 23.50 12.79
N LYS A 63 -11.18 22.86 12.27
CA LYS A 63 -9.86 22.69 12.93
C LYS A 63 -8.79 23.34 12.07
N ASN A 64 -7.77 23.92 12.69
CA ASN A 64 -6.51 24.21 12.00
C ASN A 64 -5.78 22.89 11.76
N ILE A 65 -5.11 22.76 10.62
CA ILE A 65 -4.43 21.51 10.24
C ILE A 65 -2.95 21.82 9.99
N ASP A 66 -2.08 21.26 10.81
CA ASP A 66 -0.63 21.40 10.66
C ASP A 66 -0.03 20.08 10.16
N ILE A 67 0.39 20.03 8.89
CA ILE A 67 0.93 18.82 8.28
C ILE A 67 2.45 18.93 8.11
N THR A 68 3.17 18.09 8.82
CA THR A 68 4.58 17.82 8.56
C THR A 68 4.70 16.79 7.44
N TRP A 69 5.20 17.23 6.30
CA TRP A 69 5.42 16.38 5.14
C TRP A 69 6.82 15.74 5.15
N ALA A 70 6.92 14.47 4.76
CA ALA A 70 8.20 13.81 4.54
C ALA A 70 8.20 13.04 3.20
N PRO A 71 9.34 12.98 2.47
CA PRO A 71 9.40 12.22 1.21
C PRO A 71 9.04 10.75 1.44
N ASN A 72 8.22 10.18 0.56
CA ASN A 72 7.78 8.79 0.66
C ASN A 72 8.96 7.80 0.76
N THR A 73 10.05 8.07 0.05
CA THR A 73 11.26 7.22 0.01
C THR A 73 12.03 7.15 1.34
N SER A 74 11.85 8.13 2.24
CA SER A 74 12.49 8.21 3.56
C SER A 74 11.48 8.34 4.70
N TYR A 75 10.21 8.10 4.41
CA TYR A 75 9.12 8.34 5.36
C TYR A 75 9.21 7.44 6.60
N GLU A 76 9.52 6.16 6.44
CA GLU A 76 9.62 5.21 7.55
C GLU A 76 10.74 5.62 8.53
N ASP A 77 11.89 6.05 8.03
CA ASP A 77 12.97 6.57 8.86
C ASP A 77 12.53 7.83 9.62
N LYS A 78 11.85 8.76 8.93
CA LYS A 78 11.31 9.98 9.56
C LYS A 78 10.29 9.65 10.64
N MET A 79 9.38 8.71 10.39
CA MET A 79 8.38 8.23 11.35
C MET A 79 9.06 7.66 12.61
N ASN A 80 10.05 6.78 12.45
CA ASN A 80 10.78 6.19 13.56
C ASN A 80 11.53 7.23 14.39
N ILE A 81 12.17 8.21 13.74
CA ILE A 81 12.84 9.33 14.42
C ILE A 81 11.82 10.18 15.18
N THR A 82 10.67 10.48 14.57
CA THR A 82 9.62 11.28 15.19
C THR A 82 9.05 10.58 16.42
N LEU A 83 8.79 9.27 16.38
CA LEU A 83 8.31 8.49 17.52
C LEU A 83 9.31 8.46 18.70
N ALA A 84 10.59 8.67 18.42
CA ALA A 84 11.65 8.75 19.44
C ALA A 84 11.93 10.19 19.92
N SER A 85 11.24 11.20 19.41
CA SER A 85 11.42 12.62 19.74
C SER A 85 10.41 13.08 20.80
N ASP A 86 10.58 14.33 21.27
CA ASP A 86 9.62 14.99 22.16
C ASP A 86 8.49 15.72 21.40
N ASP A 87 8.61 15.83 20.07
CA ASP A 87 7.66 16.54 19.18
C ASP A 87 6.94 15.52 18.28
N ILE A 88 5.97 14.83 18.88
CA ILE A 88 5.18 13.79 18.20
C ILE A 88 3.82 14.39 17.82
N PRO A 89 3.42 14.32 16.53
CA PRO A 89 2.12 14.82 16.09
C PRO A 89 0.95 13.97 16.63
N GLU A 90 -0.26 14.53 16.58
CA GLU A 90 -1.48 13.87 17.07
C GLU A 90 -1.94 12.73 16.15
N VAL A 91 -1.62 12.83 14.85
CA VAL A 91 -1.95 11.81 13.85
C VAL A 91 -0.70 11.48 13.02
N MET A 92 -0.47 10.21 12.79
CA MET A 92 0.61 9.73 11.93
C MET A 92 0.09 8.77 10.88
N VAL A 93 0.47 8.97 9.63
CA VAL A 93 0.24 7.97 8.57
C VAL A 93 1.21 6.82 8.77
N ILE A 94 0.70 5.63 8.97
CA ILE A 94 1.47 4.39 9.05
C ILE A 94 1.29 3.64 7.74
N GLN A 95 2.38 3.37 7.02
CA GLN A 95 2.31 2.78 5.68
C GLN A 95 2.05 1.28 5.68
N GLY A 96 2.26 0.61 6.82
CA GLY A 96 2.03 -0.83 6.98
C GLY A 96 2.41 -1.31 8.37
N LYS A 97 2.16 -2.57 8.65
CA LYS A 97 2.49 -3.23 9.93
C LYS A 97 3.96 -3.66 9.99
N SER A 98 4.88 -2.68 9.99
CA SER A 98 6.30 -3.00 10.23
C SER A 98 6.52 -3.52 11.66
N GLY A 99 7.57 -4.31 11.86
CA GLY A 99 7.92 -4.83 13.20
C GLY A 99 8.13 -3.72 14.23
N GLY A 100 8.64 -2.56 13.79
CA GLY A 100 8.80 -1.36 14.63
C GLY A 100 7.47 -0.78 15.08
N PHE A 101 6.51 -0.69 14.17
CA PHE A 101 5.15 -0.23 14.49
C PHE A 101 4.44 -1.22 15.43
N ILE A 102 4.43 -2.51 15.11
CA ILE A 102 3.78 -3.56 15.93
C ILE A 102 4.29 -3.48 17.36
N LYS A 103 5.61 -3.49 17.55
CA LYS A 103 6.23 -3.40 18.86
C LYS A 103 5.88 -2.11 19.61
N SER A 104 5.81 -0.99 18.92
CA SER A 104 5.43 0.30 19.51
C SER A 104 3.95 0.30 19.95
N ALA A 105 3.06 -0.26 19.12
CA ALA A 105 1.64 -0.40 19.43
C ALA A 105 1.39 -1.30 20.65
N GLU A 106 2.02 -2.47 20.70
CA GLU A 106 1.93 -3.41 21.84
C GLU A 106 2.48 -2.81 23.13
N ASN A 107 3.53 -1.97 23.04
CA ASN A 107 4.07 -1.24 24.19
C ASN A 107 3.25 -0.01 24.59
N GLY A 108 2.11 0.23 23.91
CA GLY A 108 1.16 1.28 24.28
C GLY A 108 1.53 2.68 23.78
N ALA A 109 2.35 2.80 22.73
CA ALA A 109 2.69 4.08 22.11
C ALA A 109 1.49 4.72 21.38
N PHE A 110 0.52 3.90 20.93
CA PHE A 110 -0.66 4.34 20.21
C PHE A 110 -1.95 4.02 20.96
N TRP A 111 -3.01 4.75 20.68
CA TRP A 111 -4.34 4.44 21.16
C TRP A 111 -4.88 3.16 20.52
N ASP A 112 -5.47 2.30 21.36
CA ASP A 112 -6.34 1.20 20.94
C ASP A 112 -7.71 1.80 20.63
N LEU A 113 -8.12 1.79 19.38
CA LEU A 113 -9.35 2.41 18.88
C LEU A 113 -10.52 1.42 18.80
N THR A 114 -10.32 0.15 19.16
CA THR A 114 -11.27 -0.93 18.95
C THR A 114 -12.67 -0.61 19.49
N ASP A 115 -12.75 -0.06 20.69
CA ASP A 115 -14.01 0.24 21.36
C ASP A 115 -14.58 1.62 20.98
N TYR A 116 -13.87 2.44 20.19
CA TYR A 116 -14.25 3.81 19.90
C TYR A 116 -14.93 4.00 18.55
N LEU A 117 -14.57 3.23 17.53
CA LEU A 117 -14.98 3.49 16.14
C LEU A 117 -16.50 3.41 15.95
N ALA A 118 -17.18 2.57 16.73
CA ALA A 118 -18.64 2.41 16.67
C ALA A 118 -19.43 3.66 17.04
N ASP A 119 -18.83 4.62 17.76
CA ASP A 119 -19.46 5.86 18.18
C ASP A 119 -19.48 6.95 17.10
N TYR A 120 -18.82 6.73 15.96
CA TYR A 120 -18.65 7.73 14.88
C TYR A 120 -19.39 7.33 13.61
N PRO A 121 -20.16 8.24 12.99
CA PRO A 121 -21.05 7.92 11.88
C PRO A 121 -20.38 7.26 10.68
N ASN A 122 -19.19 7.73 10.28
CA ASN A 122 -18.46 7.19 9.15
C ASN A 122 -17.56 6.02 9.57
N LEU A 123 -16.80 6.18 10.66
CA LEU A 123 -15.85 5.15 11.12
C LEU A 123 -16.55 3.85 11.52
N SER A 124 -17.81 3.91 11.99
CA SER A 124 -18.64 2.73 12.30
C SER A 124 -19.01 1.91 11.04
N GLN A 125 -18.87 2.49 9.84
CA GLN A 125 -19.13 1.81 8.56
C GLN A 125 -17.88 1.12 7.99
N SER A 126 -16.80 1.06 8.75
CA SER A 126 -15.57 0.37 8.34
C SER A 126 -15.82 -1.10 8.05
N ASN A 127 -15.23 -1.60 6.96
CA ASN A 127 -15.30 -3.03 6.62
C ASN A 127 -14.58 -3.87 7.68
N GLU A 128 -15.28 -4.84 8.27
CA GLU A 128 -14.79 -5.66 9.38
C GLU A 128 -13.56 -6.51 9.00
N ASP A 129 -13.50 -7.05 7.78
CA ASP A 129 -12.37 -7.84 7.30
C ASP A 129 -11.12 -6.97 7.14
N VAL A 130 -11.27 -5.75 6.63
CA VAL A 130 -10.16 -4.80 6.50
C VAL A 130 -9.69 -4.30 7.86
N LEU A 131 -10.60 -4.03 8.81
CA LEU A 131 -10.25 -3.72 10.19
C LEU A 131 -9.45 -4.86 10.84
N ARG A 132 -9.92 -6.11 10.67
CA ARG A 132 -9.21 -7.29 11.16
C ARG A 132 -7.82 -7.39 10.53
N ASN A 133 -7.70 -7.27 9.21
CA ASN A 133 -6.43 -7.35 8.49
C ASN A 133 -5.45 -6.24 8.90
N SER A 134 -5.94 -5.03 9.19
CA SER A 134 -5.11 -3.90 9.65
C SER A 134 -4.82 -3.91 11.15
N SER A 135 -5.48 -4.77 11.93
CA SER A 135 -5.29 -4.87 13.38
C SER A 135 -3.94 -5.49 13.77
N VAL A 136 -3.55 -5.27 15.01
CA VAL A 136 -2.41 -5.93 15.66
C VAL A 136 -2.98 -6.76 16.81
N ASN A 137 -2.95 -8.08 16.69
CA ASN A 137 -3.47 -9.05 17.68
C ASN A 137 -4.91 -8.72 18.13
N GLY A 138 -5.79 -8.44 17.15
CA GLY A 138 -7.20 -8.14 17.36
C GLY A 138 -7.51 -6.72 17.85
N LYS A 139 -6.51 -5.85 17.97
CA LYS A 139 -6.66 -4.46 18.37
C LYS A 139 -6.44 -3.50 17.21
N VAL A 140 -7.31 -2.51 17.08
CA VAL A 140 -7.25 -1.48 16.03
C VAL A 140 -6.43 -0.30 16.52
N TYR A 141 -5.23 -0.11 15.98
CA TYR A 141 -4.34 1.00 16.35
C TYR A 141 -4.31 2.16 15.34
N GLY A 142 -5.21 2.13 14.37
CA GLY A 142 -5.36 3.20 13.39
C GLY A 142 -6.54 2.97 12.46
N ILE A 143 -7.00 4.04 11.82
CA ILE A 143 -8.08 4.01 10.84
C ILE A 143 -7.46 3.74 9.47
N TYR A 144 -7.83 2.63 8.84
CA TYR A 144 -7.21 2.21 7.58
C TYR A 144 -7.51 3.16 6.41
N ARG A 145 -6.59 3.16 5.45
CA ARG A 145 -6.75 3.81 4.15
C ARG A 145 -7.16 2.71 3.16
N LYS A 146 -8.40 2.78 2.68
CA LYS A 146 -8.97 1.75 1.80
C LYS A 146 -8.13 1.54 0.53
N ARG A 147 -8.03 0.32 0.13
CA ARG A 147 -7.45 -0.13 -1.14
C ARG A 147 -8.31 -1.24 -1.72
N ASP A 148 -8.49 -1.23 -3.04
CA ASP A 148 -9.19 -2.30 -3.73
C ASP A 148 -8.54 -3.66 -3.44
N ALA A 149 -9.35 -4.66 -3.13
CA ALA A 149 -8.85 -6.00 -2.87
C ALA A 149 -8.26 -6.61 -4.14
N MET A 150 -8.98 -6.54 -5.27
CA MET A 150 -8.50 -7.07 -6.54
C MET A 150 -7.80 -6.00 -7.36
N ARG A 151 -6.53 -6.21 -7.67
CA ARG A 151 -5.71 -5.26 -8.42
C ARG A 151 -4.83 -5.90 -9.47
N THR A 152 -4.69 -7.22 -9.44
CA THR A 152 -3.80 -7.97 -10.34
C THR A 152 -4.22 -7.82 -11.79
N ALA A 153 -3.26 -7.53 -12.65
CA ALA A 153 -3.41 -7.48 -14.09
C ALA A 153 -2.25 -8.18 -14.79
N VAL A 154 -2.56 -8.97 -15.81
CA VAL A 154 -1.61 -9.40 -16.83
C VAL A 154 -1.67 -8.38 -17.96
N ILE A 155 -0.63 -7.59 -18.09
CA ILE A 155 -0.50 -6.46 -19.02
C ILE A 155 0.25 -6.95 -20.25
N ILE A 156 -0.29 -6.78 -21.45
CA ILE A 156 0.20 -7.45 -22.65
C ILE A 156 0.28 -6.45 -23.81
N ARG A 157 1.29 -6.61 -24.68
CA ARG A 157 1.39 -5.89 -25.96
C ARG A 157 0.27 -6.37 -26.87
N LYS A 158 -0.72 -5.48 -27.11
CA LYS A 158 -1.88 -5.74 -27.96
C LYS A 158 -1.48 -5.96 -29.41
N ASP A 159 -0.64 -5.10 -29.93
CA ASP A 159 -0.10 -5.18 -31.29
C ASP A 159 0.63 -6.49 -31.57
N TRP A 160 1.35 -7.04 -30.58
CA TRP A 160 2.04 -8.31 -30.72
C TRP A 160 1.10 -9.51 -30.78
N LEU A 161 0.02 -9.49 -29.95
CA LEU A 161 -1.04 -10.49 -30.06
C LEU A 161 -1.69 -10.45 -31.45
N GLU A 162 -2.03 -9.26 -31.93
CA GLU A 162 -2.66 -9.07 -33.24
C GLU A 162 -1.74 -9.53 -34.38
N ASN A 163 -0.45 -9.14 -34.37
CA ASN A 163 0.52 -9.54 -35.37
C ASN A 163 0.73 -11.05 -35.45
N LEU A 164 0.66 -11.74 -34.34
CA LEU A 164 0.81 -13.18 -34.26
C LEU A 164 -0.52 -13.93 -34.31
N ASN A 165 -1.67 -13.23 -34.39
CA ASN A 165 -3.02 -13.77 -34.36
C ASN A 165 -3.25 -14.68 -33.13
N LEU A 166 -2.88 -14.14 -31.94
CA LEU A 166 -3.05 -14.76 -30.64
C LEU A 166 -4.17 -14.09 -29.86
N ASP A 167 -4.86 -14.87 -29.04
CA ASP A 167 -5.84 -14.38 -28.09
C ASP A 167 -5.18 -13.93 -26.78
N VAL A 168 -5.88 -13.11 -25.98
CA VAL A 168 -5.47 -12.76 -24.61
C VAL A 168 -5.51 -14.03 -23.75
N PRO A 169 -4.44 -14.35 -22.98
CA PRO A 169 -4.38 -15.57 -22.18
C PRO A 169 -5.49 -15.63 -21.12
N GLU A 170 -6.12 -16.78 -20.95
CA GLU A 170 -7.09 -17.07 -19.91
C GLU A 170 -6.57 -18.08 -18.87
N THR A 171 -5.52 -18.83 -19.23
CA THR A 171 -4.88 -19.84 -18.39
C THR A 171 -3.39 -19.60 -18.25
N ILE A 172 -2.77 -20.27 -17.27
CA ILE A 172 -1.30 -20.26 -17.09
C ILE A 172 -0.59 -20.84 -18.31
N ASP A 173 -1.16 -21.88 -18.94
CA ASP A 173 -0.59 -22.47 -20.16
C ASP A 173 -0.68 -21.50 -21.34
N ASP A 174 -1.78 -20.77 -21.49
CA ASP A 174 -1.88 -19.72 -22.52
C ASP A 174 -0.83 -18.63 -22.31
N LEU A 175 -0.59 -18.23 -21.07
CA LEU A 175 0.48 -17.27 -20.73
C LEU A 175 1.85 -17.78 -21.18
N TYR A 176 2.15 -19.05 -20.96
CA TYR A 176 3.40 -19.65 -21.40
C TYR A 176 3.52 -19.63 -22.94
N GLU A 177 2.48 -20.07 -23.66
CA GLU A 177 2.50 -20.08 -25.12
C GLU A 177 2.55 -18.68 -25.74
N VAL A 178 1.90 -17.68 -25.14
CA VAL A 178 2.00 -16.27 -25.56
C VAL A 178 3.44 -15.76 -25.33
N ALA A 179 4.03 -16.00 -24.16
CA ALA A 179 5.39 -15.57 -23.86
C ALA A 179 6.43 -16.24 -24.80
N LYS A 180 6.24 -17.51 -25.10
CA LYS A 180 7.05 -18.24 -26.09
C LYS A 180 6.90 -17.63 -27.47
N ALA A 181 5.67 -17.40 -27.93
CA ALA A 181 5.42 -16.82 -29.25
C ALA A 181 6.01 -15.40 -29.38
N PHE A 182 5.95 -14.60 -28.33
CA PHE A 182 6.57 -13.27 -28.28
C PHE A 182 8.08 -13.30 -28.34
N THR A 183 8.69 -14.45 -27.96
CA THR A 183 10.15 -14.62 -28.02
C THR A 183 10.61 -15.21 -29.34
N GLU A 184 9.84 -16.15 -29.92
CA GLU A 184 10.30 -16.99 -31.04
C GLU A 184 9.80 -16.51 -32.42
N ASN A 185 8.70 -15.72 -32.48
CA ASN A 185 7.96 -15.49 -33.70
C ASN A 185 7.99 -14.04 -34.23
N ASP A 186 9.02 -13.25 -33.84
CA ASP A 186 9.19 -11.87 -34.33
C ASP A 186 7.89 -11.04 -34.23
N PRO A 187 7.39 -10.77 -33.00
CA PRO A 187 6.07 -10.17 -32.78
C PRO A 187 5.98 -8.71 -33.27
N ASP A 188 7.11 -7.99 -33.37
CA ASP A 188 7.19 -6.61 -33.85
C ASP A 188 7.46 -6.50 -35.35
N GLY A 189 7.72 -7.64 -36.04
CA GLY A 189 7.88 -7.74 -37.47
C GLY A 189 9.14 -7.08 -38.01
N ASN A 190 10.16 -6.87 -37.18
CA ASN A 190 11.40 -6.19 -37.58
C ASN A 190 12.41 -7.12 -38.26
N GLY A 191 12.20 -8.45 -38.25
CA GLY A 191 13.04 -9.47 -38.85
C GLY A 191 14.22 -9.88 -37.98
N GLU A 192 14.28 -9.43 -36.73
CA GLU A 192 15.31 -9.77 -35.74
C GLU A 192 14.71 -10.60 -34.61
N ASN A 193 15.51 -11.42 -33.96
CA ASN A 193 15.06 -12.20 -32.79
C ASN A 193 15.59 -11.49 -31.50
N ASP A 194 14.98 -10.37 -31.15
CA ASP A 194 15.46 -9.47 -30.09
C ASP A 194 14.38 -9.14 -29.03
N THR A 195 13.24 -9.80 -29.12
CA THR A 195 12.12 -9.68 -28.19
C THR A 195 12.05 -10.87 -27.22
N PHE A 196 11.33 -10.68 -26.10
CA PHE A 196 11.03 -11.72 -25.12
C PHE A 196 9.61 -11.55 -24.55
N GLY A 197 9.08 -12.60 -23.94
CA GLY A 197 7.72 -12.62 -23.43
C GLY A 197 7.57 -11.83 -22.13
N LEU A 198 7.91 -12.45 -21.00
CA LEU A 198 7.61 -11.95 -19.66
C LEU A 198 8.74 -11.08 -19.10
N ILE A 199 8.38 -9.93 -18.55
CA ILE A 199 9.28 -8.98 -17.90
C ILE A 199 9.12 -9.12 -16.39
N ILE A 200 10.18 -9.51 -15.68
CA ILE A 200 10.22 -9.60 -14.22
C ILE A 200 11.38 -8.74 -13.71
N PRO A 201 11.17 -7.86 -12.72
CA PRO A 201 12.26 -7.11 -12.08
C PRO A 201 12.84 -7.90 -10.90
N GLN A 202 14.00 -7.46 -10.40
CA GLN A 202 14.40 -7.78 -9.04
C GLN A 202 13.35 -7.21 -8.09
N TRP A 203 12.61 -8.09 -7.42
CA TRP A 203 11.56 -7.63 -6.51
C TRP A 203 12.18 -7.09 -5.21
N PRO A 204 11.92 -5.82 -4.87
CA PRO A 204 12.56 -5.18 -3.72
C PRO A 204 11.89 -5.51 -2.38
N GLY A 205 10.69 -6.13 -2.42
CA GLY A 205 9.92 -6.45 -1.24
C GLY A 205 10.34 -7.79 -0.61
N SER A 206 9.82 -8.04 0.58
CA SER A 206 9.92 -9.34 1.24
C SER A 206 9.15 -10.40 0.45
N ILE A 207 9.29 -11.65 0.86
CA ILE A 207 8.38 -12.71 0.43
C ILE A 207 6.95 -12.35 0.90
N ASN A 208 5.93 -12.69 0.12
CA ASN A 208 4.52 -12.33 0.37
C ASN A 208 4.21 -10.81 0.29
N SER A 209 4.80 -10.15 -0.67
CA SER A 209 4.59 -8.72 -0.94
C SER A 209 3.83 -8.44 -2.24
N ASN A 210 2.98 -9.36 -2.69
CA ASN A 210 2.22 -9.28 -3.94
C ASN A 210 3.11 -9.12 -5.19
N SER A 211 4.26 -9.80 -5.20
CA SER A 211 5.16 -9.86 -6.34
C SER A 211 4.58 -10.70 -7.48
N PRO A 212 5.12 -10.60 -8.70
CA PRO A 212 4.76 -11.52 -9.79
C PRO A 212 4.90 -13.00 -9.40
N TYR A 213 5.87 -13.32 -8.54
CA TYR A 213 6.08 -14.68 -8.02
C TYR A 213 4.98 -15.12 -7.07
N ASP A 214 4.48 -14.22 -6.20
CA ASP A 214 3.39 -14.52 -5.27
C ASP A 214 2.07 -14.67 -6.02
N VAL A 215 1.85 -13.86 -7.07
CA VAL A 215 0.70 -13.99 -7.97
C VAL A 215 0.70 -15.36 -8.65
N LEU A 216 1.81 -15.75 -9.26
CA LEU A 216 1.95 -17.05 -9.90
C LEU A 216 1.76 -18.20 -8.90
N ALA A 217 2.41 -18.14 -7.73
CA ALA A 217 2.26 -19.17 -6.70
C ALA A 217 0.80 -19.33 -6.25
N THR A 218 0.06 -18.22 -6.12
CA THR A 218 -1.37 -18.27 -5.80
C THR A 218 -2.19 -18.90 -6.91
N TRP A 219 -1.92 -18.57 -8.18
CA TRP A 219 -2.60 -19.20 -9.32
C TRP A 219 -2.38 -20.71 -9.37
N PHE A 220 -1.18 -21.19 -9.03
CA PHE A 220 -0.88 -22.63 -8.92
C PHE A 220 -1.54 -23.29 -7.69
N GLY A 221 -2.14 -22.51 -6.77
CA GLY A 221 -2.84 -23.02 -5.60
C GLY A 221 -2.00 -23.14 -4.32
N ALA A 222 -0.83 -22.49 -4.26
CA ALA A 222 0.03 -22.51 -3.06
C ALA A 222 -0.56 -21.76 -1.86
N GLY A 223 -1.66 -21.01 -2.06
CA GLY A 223 -2.22 -20.13 -1.04
C GLY A 223 -1.63 -18.70 -1.11
N ASN A 224 -2.03 -17.86 -0.17
CA ASN A 224 -1.56 -16.47 -0.05
C ASN A 224 -0.79 -16.32 1.24
N ALA A 225 0.53 -16.21 1.17
CA ALA A 225 1.48 -16.18 2.29
C ALA A 225 1.42 -17.43 3.17
N TRP A 226 0.24 -17.82 3.58
CA TRP A 226 -0.07 -19.03 4.36
C TRP A 226 -1.18 -19.80 3.67
N LYS A 227 -1.19 -21.13 3.90
CA LYS A 227 -2.26 -22.05 3.44
C LYS A 227 -2.75 -22.82 4.64
N GLU A 228 -4.06 -22.92 4.82
CA GLU A 228 -4.66 -23.76 5.84
C GLU A 228 -4.81 -25.20 5.30
N ILE A 229 -4.25 -26.15 6.04
CA ILE A 229 -4.31 -27.58 5.74
C ILE A 229 -4.74 -28.30 6.99
N ASP A 230 -5.92 -28.91 6.97
CA ASP A 230 -6.49 -29.68 8.09
C ASP A 230 -6.51 -28.90 9.43
N GLY A 231 -6.79 -27.58 9.36
CA GLY A 231 -6.84 -26.70 10.54
C GLY A 231 -5.48 -26.24 11.05
N THR A 232 -4.43 -26.41 10.25
CA THR A 232 -3.07 -25.95 10.54
C THR A 232 -2.58 -25.01 9.44
N LEU A 233 -1.99 -23.89 9.82
CA LEU A 233 -1.40 -22.95 8.87
C LEU A 233 0.05 -23.34 8.57
N GLU A 234 0.34 -23.45 7.27
CA GLU A 234 1.68 -23.64 6.75
C GLU A 234 2.07 -22.49 5.78
N PRO A 235 3.32 -22.05 5.76
CA PRO A 235 3.78 -21.06 4.78
C PRO A 235 3.56 -21.54 3.33
N SER A 236 3.08 -20.67 2.45
CA SER A 236 2.82 -20.98 1.05
C SER A 236 4.05 -21.52 0.31
N PHE A 237 5.24 -21.04 0.63
CA PHE A 237 6.49 -21.47 0.01
C PHE A 237 6.91 -22.91 0.39
N MET A 238 6.24 -23.55 1.35
CA MET A 238 6.44 -24.98 1.67
C MET A 238 5.51 -25.91 0.88
N GLN A 239 4.57 -25.34 0.13
CA GLN A 239 3.61 -26.14 -0.64
C GLN A 239 4.22 -26.63 -1.96
N PRO A 240 3.87 -27.84 -2.41
CA PRO A 240 4.30 -28.34 -3.71
C PRO A 240 3.96 -27.40 -4.87
N GLU A 241 2.79 -26.77 -4.83
CA GLU A 241 2.31 -25.84 -5.84
C GLU A 241 3.18 -24.57 -5.94
N TYR A 242 3.83 -24.16 -4.85
CA TYR A 242 4.81 -23.08 -4.88
C TYR A 242 6.06 -23.49 -5.66
N LEU A 243 6.55 -24.70 -5.43
CA LEU A 243 7.70 -25.23 -6.18
C LEU A 243 7.36 -25.38 -7.67
N GLU A 244 6.14 -25.82 -8.00
CA GLU A 244 5.65 -25.91 -9.38
C GLU A 244 5.63 -24.53 -10.05
N SER A 245 5.17 -23.50 -9.37
CA SER A 245 5.20 -22.13 -9.89
C SER A 245 6.59 -21.60 -10.15
N MET A 246 7.55 -21.90 -9.27
CA MET A 246 8.96 -21.55 -9.49
C MET A 246 9.58 -22.34 -10.65
N GLN A 247 9.22 -23.61 -10.79
CA GLN A 247 9.68 -24.43 -11.93
C GLN A 247 9.14 -23.87 -13.25
N PHE A 248 7.90 -23.44 -13.29
CA PHE A 248 7.32 -22.76 -14.45
C PHE A 248 8.11 -21.51 -14.85
N VAL A 249 8.45 -20.63 -13.90
CA VAL A 249 9.26 -19.44 -14.19
C VAL A 249 10.69 -19.82 -14.59
N LYS A 250 11.28 -20.83 -13.94
CA LYS A 250 12.61 -21.35 -14.29
C LYS A 250 12.66 -21.86 -15.73
N ASP A 251 11.66 -22.65 -16.14
CA ASP A 251 11.57 -23.16 -17.50
C ASP A 251 11.50 -22.00 -18.51
N MET A 252 10.71 -20.96 -18.23
CA MET A 252 10.65 -19.77 -19.07
C MET A 252 11.98 -19.01 -19.12
N VAL A 253 12.74 -18.94 -18.02
CA VAL A 253 14.07 -18.32 -17.97
C VAL A 253 15.06 -19.14 -18.79
N GLU A 254 15.06 -20.47 -18.68
CA GLU A 254 15.94 -21.38 -19.43
C GLU A 254 15.68 -21.32 -20.94
N GLN A 255 14.44 -21.14 -21.36
CA GLN A 255 14.06 -20.96 -22.77
C GLN A 255 14.30 -19.52 -23.28
N GLY A 256 14.61 -18.56 -22.40
CA GLY A 256 14.80 -17.16 -22.76
C GLY A 256 13.51 -16.35 -22.93
N TYR A 257 12.37 -16.85 -22.44
CA TYR A 257 11.06 -16.19 -22.49
C TYR A 257 10.90 -15.09 -21.43
N VAL A 258 11.84 -15.00 -20.48
CA VAL A 258 11.93 -13.96 -19.45
C VAL A 258 13.19 -13.11 -19.70
N ASN A 259 13.14 -11.82 -19.36
CA ASN A 259 14.31 -10.95 -19.44
C ASN A 259 15.52 -11.54 -18.67
N ARG A 260 16.70 -11.49 -19.26
CA ARG A 260 17.91 -12.11 -18.70
C ARG A 260 18.39 -11.52 -17.39
N ASP A 261 18.02 -10.27 -17.13
CA ASP A 261 18.40 -9.50 -15.94
C ASP A 261 17.32 -9.49 -14.85
N PHE A 262 16.37 -10.45 -14.89
CA PHE A 262 15.26 -10.53 -13.93
C PHE A 262 15.68 -10.48 -12.45
N ALA A 263 16.87 -11.01 -12.15
CA ALA A 263 17.42 -11.02 -10.79
C ALA A 263 18.10 -9.70 -10.38
N THR A 264 18.30 -8.76 -11.31
CA THR A 264 19.09 -7.54 -11.09
C THR A 264 18.44 -6.26 -11.65
N MET A 265 17.41 -6.39 -12.48
CA MET A 265 16.70 -5.24 -13.03
C MET A 265 16.03 -4.44 -11.90
N ALA A 266 16.35 -3.17 -11.76
CA ALA A 266 15.73 -2.31 -10.78
C ALA A 266 14.21 -2.15 -11.06
N ALA A 267 13.38 -2.16 -10.01
CA ALA A 267 11.93 -2.14 -10.14
C ALA A 267 11.38 -0.85 -10.80
N ASP A 268 12.11 0.28 -10.71
CA ASP A 268 11.79 1.52 -11.40
C ASP A 268 12.05 1.47 -12.91
N LYS A 269 12.76 0.43 -13.40
CA LYS A 269 13.04 0.15 -14.81
C LYS A 269 12.11 -0.90 -15.42
N TRP A 270 11.16 -1.40 -14.67
CA TRP A 270 10.31 -2.51 -15.06
C TRP A 270 9.51 -2.24 -16.34
N ASP A 271 9.03 -0.99 -16.54
CA ASP A 271 8.24 -0.61 -17.70
C ASP A 271 9.08 -0.42 -18.98
N GLU A 272 10.39 -0.15 -18.85
CA GLU A 272 11.23 0.24 -19.98
C GLU A 272 11.27 -0.82 -21.12
N PRO A 273 11.42 -2.13 -20.85
CA PRO A 273 11.39 -3.13 -21.92
C PRO A 273 10.06 -3.18 -22.66
N PHE A 274 8.94 -3.00 -21.96
CA PHE A 274 7.61 -2.98 -22.56
C PHE A 274 7.43 -1.76 -23.48
N ILE A 275 7.77 -0.57 -22.97
CA ILE A 275 7.65 0.70 -23.69
C ILE A 275 8.55 0.72 -24.91
N ASN A 276 9.76 0.15 -24.81
CA ASN A 276 10.76 0.12 -25.87
C ASN A 276 10.56 -1.05 -26.86
N GLY A 277 9.47 -1.81 -26.76
CA GLY A 277 9.16 -2.91 -27.66
C GLY A 277 10.14 -4.11 -27.55
N ARG A 278 10.71 -4.38 -26.35
CA ARG A 278 11.63 -5.48 -26.11
C ARG A 278 10.98 -6.63 -25.35
N GLY A 279 9.99 -6.35 -24.49
CA GLY A 279 9.27 -7.33 -23.72
C GLY A 279 7.76 -7.12 -23.84
N GLY A 280 6.99 -8.20 -23.83
CA GLY A 280 5.56 -8.14 -24.18
C GLY A 280 4.57 -8.33 -23.05
N ILE A 281 4.99 -8.81 -21.86
CA ILE A 281 4.08 -9.16 -20.78
C ILE A 281 4.62 -8.65 -19.43
N ILE A 282 3.75 -8.05 -18.62
CA ILE A 282 4.02 -7.70 -17.21
C ILE A 282 2.86 -8.22 -16.36
N ILE A 283 3.16 -8.89 -15.24
CA ILE A 283 2.19 -9.26 -14.21
C ILE A 283 2.34 -8.27 -13.06
N ASP A 284 1.38 -7.34 -12.91
CA ASP A 284 1.35 -6.36 -11.81
C ASP A 284 -0.10 -5.90 -11.54
N THR A 285 -0.39 -4.62 -11.62
CA THR A 285 -1.68 -4.04 -11.28
C THR A 285 -2.31 -3.28 -12.46
N TYR A 286 -3.64 -3.12 -12.44
CA TYR A 286 -4.34 -2.28 -13.40
C TYR A 286 -3.81 -0.83 -13.45
N SER A 287 -3.33 -0.29 -12.33
CA SER A 287 -2.72 1.06 -12.30
C SER A 287 -1.42 1.12 -13.11
N ARG A 288 -0.62 0.03 -13.13
CA ARG A 288 0.57 -0.03 -14.00
C ARG A 288 0.17 -0.09 -15.47
N ALA A 289 -0.87 -0.85 -15.83
CA ALA A 289 -1.39 -0.86 -17.19
C ALA A 289 -1.74 0.55 -17.68
N ALA A 290 -2.47 1.31 -16.85
CA ALA A 290 -2.81 2.70 -17.16
C ALA A 290 -1.57 3.61 -17.27
N GLN A 291 -0.58 3.44 -16.38
CA GLN A 291 0.68 4.21 -16.44
C GLN A 291 1.46 3.92 -17.72
N ILE A 292 1.57 2.65 -18.14
CA ILE A 292 2.24 2.25 -19.38
C ILE A 292 1.49 2.82 -20.59
N SER A 293 0.15 2.69 -20.64
CA SER A 293 -0.68 3.26 -21.69
C SER A 293 -0.47 4.78 -21.84
N ASN A 294 -0.44 5.51 -20.71
CA ASN A 294 -0.20 6.94 -20.71
C ASN A 294 1.22 7.31 -21.19
N LYS A 295 2.24 6.55 -20.84
CA LYS A 295 3.61 6.77 -21.30
C LYS A 295 3.74 6.53 -22.81
N LEU A 296 3.09 5.49 -23.33
CA LEU A 296 3.05 5.19 -24.77
C LEU A 296 2.30 6.27 -25.53
N LEU A 297 1.14 6.71 -25.03
CA LEU A 297 0.38 7.80 -25.63
C LEU A 297 1.19 9.11 -25.71
N GLN A 298 1.94 9.45 -24.65
CA GLN A 298 2.85 10.60 -24.66
C GLN A 298 4.00 10.45 -25.67
N ALA A 299 4.39 9.24 -26.00
CA ALA A 299 5.36 8.94 -27.06
C ALA A 299 4.75 8.94 -28.48
N GLY A 300 3.43 9.11 -28.59
CA GLY A 300 2.70 9.10 -29.86
C GLY A 300 2.25 7.71 -30.31
N GLU A 301 2.28 6.74 -29.38
CA GLU A 301 1.88 5.34 -29.62
C GLU A 301 0.53 5.09 -28.95
N GLU A 302 -0.49 4.76 -29.73
CA GLU A 302 -1.85 4.57 -29.26
C GLU A 302 -2.24 3.09 -29.29
N ASP A 303 -3.08 2.66 -28.33
CA ASP A 303 -3.75 1.36 -28.27
C ASP A 303 -2.82 0.12 -28.30
N LEU A 304 -1.64 0.25 -27.70
CA LEU A 304 -0.66 -0.86 -27.64
C LEU A 304 -0.79 -1.76 -26.42
N VAL A 305 -1.71 -1.48 -25.51
CA VAL A 305 -1.86 -2.21 -24.24
C VAL A 305 -3.23 -2.88 -24.16
N VAL A 306 -3.21 -4.18 -23.90
CA VAL A 306 -4.38 -4.93 -23.43
C VAL A 306 -4.04 -5.60 -22.10
N PHE A 307 -5.05 -5.89 -21.29
CA PHE A 307 -4.83 -6.61 -20.03
C PHE A 307 -5.96 -7.60 -19.76
N THR A 308 -5.66 -8.57 -18.89
CA THR A 308 -6.66 -9.44 -18.24
C THR A 308 -6.41 -9.46 -16.73
N GLY A 309 -7.29 -10.09 -15.95
CA GLY A 309 -7.16 -10.31 -14.51
C GLY A 309 -6.33 -11.55 -14.17
N ASN A 310 -6.69 -12.23 -13.08
CA ASN A 310 -6.05 -13.48 -12.68
C ASN A 310 -6.34 -14.60 -13.69
N LEU A 311 -5.40 -15.53 -13.82
CA LEU A 311 -5.49 -16.64 -14.76
C LEU A 311 -5.90 -17.93 -14.04
N LYS A 312 -6.57 -18.81 -14.78
CA LYS A 312 -6.92 -20.16 -14.32
C LYS A 312 -5.69 -21.07 -14.41
N ASP A 313 -5.63 -22.04 -13.51
CA ASP A 313 -4.71 -23.14 -13.63
C ASP A 313 -5.15 -24.13 -14.74
N ASN A 314 -4.35 -25.16 -14.98
CA ASN A 314 -4.61 -26.16 -16.00
C ASN A 314 -5.83 -27.07 -15.70
N SER A 315 -6.34 -27.03 -14.47
CA SER A 315 -7.60 -27.72 -14.09
C SER A 315 -8.84 -26.86 -14.37
N GLY A 316 -8.66 -25.58 -14.72
CA GLY A 316 -9.72 -24.60 -14.88
C GLY A 316 -10.10 -23.90 -13.58
N THR A 317 -9.34 -24.12 -12.49
CA THR A 317 -9.54 -23.44 -11.21
C THR A 317 -8.89 -22.05 -11.25
N MET A 318 -9.60 -21.04 -10.76
CA MET A 318 -9.04 -19.70 -10.55
C MET A 318 -8.74 -19.50 -9.06
N ASN A 319 -7.53 -19.06 -8.77
CA ASN A 319 -7.10 -18.61 -7.44
C ASN A 319 -6.55 -17.19 -7.59
N ALA A 320 -7.30 -16.21 -7.16
CA ALA A 320 -6.92 -14.80 -7.30
C ALA A 320 -6.21 -14.27 -6.06
N LEU A 321 -5.08 -13.57 -6.23
CA LEU A 321 -4.33 -12.96 -5.13
C LEU A 321 -4.93 -11.58 -4.78
N PRO A 322 -5.59 -11.42 -3.61
CA PRO A 322 -6.07 -10.13 -3.14
C PRO A 322 -4.99 -9.35 -2.41
N THR A 323 -5.21 -8.04 -2.26
CA THR A 323 -4.57 -7.22 -1.23
C THR A 323 -5.31 -7.42 0.10
N ASP A 324 -4.73 -6.92 1.20
CA ASP A 324 -5.38 -6.94 2.52
C ASP A 324 -6.54 -5.93 2.66
N GLY A 325 -6.89 -5.20 1.59
CA GLY A 325 -7.95 -4.19 1.55
C GLY A 325 -7.54 -2.80 2.04
N TYR A 326 -6.29 -2.60 2.42
CA TYR A 326 -5.78 -1.31 2.90
C TYR A 326 -4.37 -0.98 2.38
N SER A 327 -4.01 0.31 2.46
CA SER A 327 -2.69 0.83 2.10
C SER A 327 -2.07 1.65 3.25
N GLY A 328 -2.04 1.06 4.44
CA GLY A 328 -1.67 1.76 5.67
C GLY A 328 -2.89 2.35 6.39
N PHE A 329 -2.64 3.10 7.45
CA PHE A 329 -3.67 3.65 8.33
C PHE A 329 -3.17 4.90 9.06
N LEU A 330 -4.10 5.67 9.64
CA LEU A 330 -3.80 6.84 10.45
C LEU A 330 -3.87 6.43 11.92
N ALA A 331 -2.73 6.49 12.62
CA ALA A 331 -2.60 6.12 14.02
C ALA A 331 -2.47 7.36 14.92
N ILE A 332 -2.90 7.24 16.18
CA ILE A 332 -2.95 8.33 17.16
C ILE A 332 -1.98 8.03 18.31
N PRO A 333 -0.81 8.71 18.41
CA PRO A 333 0.15 8.50 19.48
C PRO A 333 -0.39 8.98 20.85
N LYS A 334 -0.21 8.18 21.89
CA LYS A 334 -0.62 8.54 23.27
C LYS A 334 0.22 9.64 23.91
N SER A 335 1.42 9.85 23.42
CA SER A 335 2.30 10.91 23.95
C SER A 335 1.81 12.31 23.61
N SER A 336 1.22 12.51 22.44
CA SER A 336 0.61 13.77 22.00
C SER A 336 -0.86 13.88 22.40
N VAL A 337 -1.62 12.79 22.27
CA VAL A 337 -3.03 12.72 22.65
C VAL A 337 -3.16 11.98 23.99
N GLN A 338 -3.07 12.71 25.10
CA GLN A 338 -2.88 12.12 26.44
C GLN A 338 -4.18 11.80 27.18
N THR A 339 -5.32 12.33 26.72
CA THR A 339 -6.62 12.14 27.37
C THR A 339 -7.66 11.58 26.43
N GLU A 340 -8.65 10.88 26.97
CA GLU A 340 -9.76 10.36 26.18
C GLU A 340 -10.62 11.47 25.55
N GLU A 341 -10.72 12.63 26.21
CA GLU A 341 -11.41 13.81 25.68
C GLU A 341 -10.68 14.30 24.40
N HIS A 342 -9.36 14.43 24.44
CA HIS A 342 -8.55 14.79 23.29
C HIS A 342 -8.63 13.73 22.17
N LEU A 343 -8.61 12.43 22.53
CA LEU A 343 -8.82 11.35 21.57
C LEU A 343 -10.14 11.51 20.81
N LYS A 344 -11.24 11.82 21.51
CA LYS A 344 -12.56 12.01 20.91
C LYS A 344 -12.60 13.21 19.95
N GLU A 345 -11.87 14.28 20.24
CA GLU A 345 -11.72 15.42 19.32
C GLU A 345 -10.97 15.03 18.06
N VAL A 346 -9.86 14.29 18.19
CA VAL A 346 -9.10 13.78 17.04
C VAL A 346 -9.95 12.80 16.22
N LEU A 347 -10.67 11.88 16.85
CA LEU A 347 -11.55 10.93 16.15
C LEU A 347 -12.71 11.64 15.45
N THR A 348 -13.27 12.69 16.04
CA THR A 348 -14.30 13.52 15.39
C THR A 348 -13.75 14.19 14.12
N PHE A 349 -12.52 14.67 14.16
CA PHE A 349 -11.85 15.22 12.99
C PHE A 349 -11.62 14.12 11.91
N LEU A 350 -11.10 12.97 12.29
CA LEU A 350 -10.87 11.85 11.36
C LEU A 350 -12.17 11.29 10.79
N ASP A 351 -13.26 11.27 11.57
CA ASP A 351 -14.59 10.89 11.07
C ASP A 351 -15.06 11.86 9.98
N LYS A 352 -14.94 13.17 10.20
CA LYS A 352 -15.27 14.19 9.19
C LYS A 352 -14.43 14.09 7.91
N LEU A 353 -13.19 13.63 7.99
CA LEU A 353 -12.39 13.38 6.78
C LEU A 353 -12.97 12.24 5.92
N ASN A 354 -13.87 11.42 6.46
CA ASN A 354 -14.61 10.39 5.72
C ASN A 354 -15.96 10.87 5.18
N ASP A 355 -16.35 12.12 5.39
CA ASP A 355 -17.49 12.72 4.70
C ASP A 355 -17.18 12.90 3.21
N LYS A 356 -18.20 12.81 2.35
CA LYS A 356 -18.06 12.97 0.90
C LYS A 356 -17.34 14.26 0.51
N GLU A 357 -17.67 15.39 1.17
CA GLU A 357 -17.07 16.68 0.88
C GLU A 357 -15.55 16.68 1.14
N ALA A 358 -15.12 16.14 2.28
CA ALA A 358 -13.70 16.01 2.60
C ALA A 358 -13.00 15.02 1.67
N GLN A 359 -13.64 13.88 1.36
CA GLN A 359 -13.06 12.89 0.44
C GLN A 359 -12.88 13.45 -0.98
N VAL A 360 -13.79 14.30 -1.46
CA VAL A 360 -13.62 15.01 -2.74
C VAL A 360 -12.46 15.98 -2.67
N LEU A 361 -12.33 16.79 -1.61
CA LEU A 361 -11.18 17.69 -1.45
C LEU A 361 -9.84 16.91 -1.42
N LEU A 362 -9.80 15.79 -0.73
CA LEU A 362 -8.59 14.98 -0.54
C LEU A 362 -8.17 14.20 -1.80
N ASN A 363 -9.13 13.78 -2.64
CA ASN A 363 -8.85 12.88 -3.77
C ASN A 363 -9.09 13.51 -5.15
N ASN A 364 -9.93 14.55 -5.26
CA ASN A 364 -10.15 15.27 -6.51
C ASN A 364 -9.63 16.70 -6.47
N GLY A 365 -9.62 17.36 -5.30
CA GLY A 365 -9.29 18.77 -5.16
C GLY A 365 -10.55 19.65 -5.17
N ILE A 366 -10.56 20.73 -5.97
CA ILE A 366 -11.56 21.77 -5.93
C ILE A 366 -12.31 21.84 -7.26
N GLU A 367 -13.61 21.54 -7.22
CA GLU A 367 -14.48 21.63 -8.42
C GLU A 367 -14.51 23.06 -8.97
N GLY A 368 -14.38 23.19 -10.28
CA GLY A 368 -14.31 24.47 -11.01
C GLY A 368 -12.91 25.08 -11.03
N ILE A 369 -11.91 24.51 -10.36
CA ILE A 369 -10.51 24.95 -10.42
C ILE A 369 -9.62 23.91 -11.09
N ASN A 370 -9.53 22.69 -10.53
CA ASN A 370 -8.69 21.63 -11.12
C ASN A 370 -9.48 20.46 -11.71
N PHE A 371 -10.78 20.38 -11.45
CA PHE A 371 -11.67 19.42 -12.08
C PHE A 371 -13.10 19.97 -12.19
N GLU A 372 -13.91 19.33 -13.01
CA GLU A 372 -15.37 19.49 -13.06
C GLU A 372 -16.06 18.13 -13.05
N VAL A 373 -17.34 18.09 -12.66
CA VAL A 373 -18.12 16.84 -12.64
C VAL A 373 -18.95 16.74 -13.91
N VAL A 374 -18.68 15.70 -14.69
CA VAL A 374 -19.43 15.37 -15.92
C VAL A 374 -19.93 13.93 -15.84
N ASP A 375 -21.25 13.75 -15.94
CA ASP A 375 -21.89 12.43 -15.83
C ASP A 375 -21.54 11.66 -14.52
N GLY A 376 -21.32 12.40 -13.43
CA GLY A 376 -20.95 11.79 -12.12
C GLY A 376 -19.49 11.40 -11.99
N MET A 377 -18.63 11.73 -12.94
CA MET A 377 -17.18 11.50 -12.94
C MET A 377 -16.42 12.82 -12.96
N SER A 378 -15.16 12.81 -12.52
CA SER A 378 -14.28 13.98 -12.56
C SER A 378 -13.58 14.09 -13.92
N VAL A 379 -13.59 15.31 -14.48
CA VAL A 379 -12.81 15.68 -15.67
C VAL A 379 -11.79 16.74 -15.25
N ALA A 380 -10.52 16.48 -15.50
CA ALA A 380 -9.45 17.42 -15.17
C ALA A 380 -9.58 18.70 -15.98
N LEU A 381 -9.35 19.84 -15.34
CA LEU A 381 -9.24 21.15 -15.99
C LEU A 381 -7.78 21.47 -16.29
N GLU A 382 -7.55 22.26 -17.33
CA GLU A 382 -6.21 22.68 -17.76
C GLU A 382 -5.82 24.04 -17.14
N GLY A 383 -4.51 24.25 -17.00
CA GLY A 383 -3.91 25.50 -16.54
C GLY A 383 -3.01 25.33 -15.33
N SER A 384 -2.12 26.29 -15.10
CA SER A 384 -1.08 26.20 -14.07
C SER A 384 -1.64 26.09 -12.65
N GLU A 385 -2.79 26.71 -12.36
CA GLU A 385 -3.47 26.59 -11.06
C GLU A 385 -4.10 25.20 -10.89
N ALA A 386 -4.75 24.69 -11.96
CA ALA A 386 -5.30 23.34 -11.96
C ALA A 386 -4.21 22.27 -11.75
N GLU A 387 -3.09 22.40 -12.46
CA GLU A 387 -1.93 21.50 -12.32
C GLU A 387 -1.34 21.54 -10.89
N ALA A 388 -1.20 22.73 -10.31
CA ALA A 388 -0.69 22.89 -8.95
C ALA A 388 -1.61 22.20 -7.91
N LEU A 389 -2.93 22.34 -8.06
CA LEU A 389 -3.90 21.67 -7.19
C LEU A 389 -3.92 20.15 -7.43
N ALA A 390 -3.88 19.68 -8.67
CA ALA A 390 -3.81 18.25 -8.98
C ALA A 390 -2.55 17.59 -8.39
N ASN A 391 -1.41 18.29 -8.37
CA ASN A 391 -0.21 17.80 -7.70
C ASN A 391 -0.37 17.81 -6.18
N ALA A 392 -1.01 18.83 -5.60
CA ALA A 392 -1.27 18.88 -4.16
C ALA A 392 -2.20 17.75 -3.69
N VAL A 393 -3.22 17.39 -4.47
CA VAL A 393 -4.12 16.24 -4.22
C VAL A 393 -3.35 14.96 -3.95
N LYS A 394 -2.25 14.69 -4.68
CA LYS A 394 -1.44 13.49 -4.48
C LYS A 394 -0.82 13.40 -3.07
N GLY A 395 -0.53 14.55 -2.46
CA GLY A 395 -0.12 14.63 -1.04
C GLY A 395 -1.33 14.46 -0.11
N TYR A 396 -2.38 15.24 -0.31
CA TYR A 396 -3.56 15.21 0.57
C TYR A 396 -4.27 13.86 0.55
N SER A 397 -4.27 13.13 -0.56
CA SER A 397 -4.82 11.77 -0.64
C SER A 397 -4.15 10.78 0.33
N GLN A 398 -2.94 11.09 0.84
CA GLN A 398 -2.28 10.25 1.82
C GLN A 398 -2.95 10.27 3.21
N ILE A 399 -3.79 11.27 3.49
CA ILE A 399 -4.64 11.30 4.68
C ILE A 399 -6.11 10.97 4.37
N GLY A 400 -6.43 10.67 3.11
CA GLY A 400 -7.73 10.14 2.71
C GLY A 400 -7.90 8.68 3.12
N MET A 401 -8.94 8.36 3.87
CA MET A 401 -9.20 7.02 4.40
C MET A 401 -10.24 6.26 3.58
N ASN A 402 -11.41 6.88 3.33
CA ASN A 402 -12.54 6.31 2.61
C ASN A 402 -12.93 4.92 3.14
N VAL A 403 -13.20 4.83 4.44
CA VAL A 403 -13.43 3.55 5.13
C VAL A 403 -14.72 2.84 4.75
N THR A 404 -15.67 3.54 4.13
CA THR A 404 -16.95 2.98 3.67
C THR A 404 -16.78 2.07 2.46
N GLU A 405 -17.77 1.23 2.18
CA GLU A 405 -17.74 0.38 0.97
C GLU A 405 -17.79 1.22 -0.30
N ASP A 406 -18.59 2.26 -0.32
CA ASP A 406 -18.70 3.17 -1.46
C ASP A 406 -17.47 4.06 -1.60
N THR A 407 -17.11 4.39 -2.84
CA THR A 407 -16.12 5.43 -3.13
C THR A 407 -16.80 6.79 -3.04
N LEU A 408 -16.38 7.62 -2.07
CA LEU A 408 -17.02 8.90 -1.76
C LEU A 408 -16.50 10.08 -2.61
N TYR A 409 -15.48 9.88 -3.42
CA TYR A 409 -14.93 10.87 -4.35
C TYR A 409 -15.25 10.51 -5.81
N TYR A 410 -15.02 11.42 -6.74
CA TYR A 410 -15.30 11.20 -8.15
C TYR A 410 -14.17 10.44 -8.83
N ILE A 411 -14.52 9.37 -9.52
CA ILE A 411 -13.56 8.65 -10.38
C ILE A 411 -13.29 9.47 -11.63
N ALA A 412 -12.05 9.49 -12.09
CA ALA A 412 -11.67 10.19 -13.31
C ALA A 412 -12.44 9.64 -14.51
N LYS A 413 -13.08 10.53 -15.27
CA LYS A 413 -13.78 10.16 -16.51
C LYS A 413 -12.75 9.79 -17.58
N PRO A 414 -12.86 8.61 -18.17
CA PRO A 414 -12.05 8.26 -19.33
C PRO A 414 -12.27 9.26 -20.46
N ASP A 415 -11.20 9.68 -21.11
CA ASP A 415 -11.19 10.72 -22.15
C ASP A 415 -11.37 10.18 -23.57
N THR A 416 -11.21 8.87 -23.76
CA THR A 416 -11.35 8.18 -25.04
C THR A 416 -12.27 6.96 -24.93
N GLU A 417 -12.77 6.46 -26.05
CA GLU A 417 -13.57 5.23 -26.10
C GLU A 417 -12.74 4.04 -25.61
N ALA A 418 -11.49 3.90 -26.03
CA ALA A 418 -10.59 2.85 -25.57
C ALA A 418 -10.30 2.91 -24.05
N ALA A 419 -10.16 4.10 -23.48
CA ALA A 419 -10.01 4.29 -22.05
C ALA A 419 -11.29 3.91 -21.29
N THR A 420 -12.47 4.17 -21.86
CA THR A 420 -13.76 3.77 -21.28
C THR A 420 -13.89 2.23 -21.27
N GLU A 421 -13.62 1.58 -22.39
CA GLU A 421 -13.63 0.11 -22.49
C GLU A 421 -12.64 -0.52 -21.50
N SER A 422 -11.43 0.04 -21.38
CA SER A 422 -10.42 -0.40 -20.42
C SER A 422 -10.90 -0.25 -18.97
N TYR A 423 -11.55 0.86 -18.65
CA TYR A 423 -12.11 1.10 -17.31
C TYR A 423 -13.23 0.11 -16.97
N GLU A 424 -14.19 -0.09 -17.87
CA GLU A 424 -15.30 -1.04 -17.69
C GLU A 424 -14.79 -2.48 -17.58
N LYS A 425 -13.83 -2.86 -18.43
CA LYS A 425 -13.18 -4.16 -18.38
C LYS A 425 -12.48 -4.40 -17.04
N ARG A 426 -11.74 -3.39 -16.53
CA ARG A 426 -11.11 -3.47 -15.22
C ARG A 426 -12.12 -3.76 -14.13
N LEU A 427 -13.23 -3.02 -14.07
CA LEU A 427 -14.26 -3.22 -13.04
C LEU A 427 -14.86 -4.63 -13.11
N SER A 428 -15.18 -5.10 -14.30
CA SER A 428 -15.72 -6.45 -14.51
C SER A 428 -14.74 -7.54 -14.08
N LEU A 429 -13.43 -7.38 -14.37
CA LEU A 429 -12.40 -8.33 -13.96
C LEU A 429 -12.19 -8.31 -12.44
N MET A 430 -12.18 -7.13 -11.80
CA MET A 430 -12.05 -7.01 -10.35
C MET A 430 -13.22 -7.69 -9.62
N GLU A 431 -14.45 -7.53 -10.12
CA GLU A 431 -15.62 -8.18 -9.56
C GLU A 431 -15.57 -9.72 -9.75
N ALA A 432 -15.22 -10.19 -10.93
CA ALA A 432 -15.09 -11.62 -11.22
C ALA A 432 -13.97 -12.27 -10.39
N ASP A 433 -12.81 -11.64 -10.30
CA ASP A 433 -11.65 -12.13 -9.54
C ASP A 433 -11.94 -12.22 -8.04
N LEU A 434 -12.79 -11.33 -7.49
CA LEU A 434 -13.12 -11.30 -6.07
C LEU A 434 -13.82 -12.59 -5.60
N GLU A 435 -14.62 -13.22 -6.48
CA GLU A 435 -15.28 -14.51 -6.18
C GLU A 435 -14.26 -15.65 -5.97
N HIS A 436 -13.05 -15.49 -6.46
CA HIS A 436 -11.94 -16.44 -6.42
C HIS A 436 -10.80 -16.03 -5.51
N ALA A 437 -11.01 -15.01 -4.67
CA ALA A 437 -9.98 -14.43 -3.82
C ALA A 437 -9.46 -15.43 -2.77
N VAL A 438 -8.15 -15.61 -2.76
CA VAL A 438 -7.43 -16.42 -1.76
C VAL A 438 -6.84 -15.48 -0.72
N PHE A 439 -7.62 -15.19 0.31
CA PHE A 439 -7.16 -14.32 1.41
C PHE A 439 -6.10 -15.01 2.27
N ASN A 440 -5.17 -14.22 2.79
CA ASN A 440 -4.17 -14.71 3.74
C ASN A 440 -4.83 -15.03 5.10
N PRO A 441 -4.90 -16.30 5.51
CA PRO A 441 -5.55 -16.68 6.78
C PRO A 441 -4.81 -16.16 8.02
N ALA A 442 -3.57 -15.72 7.87
CA ALA A 442 -2.75 -15.19 8.95
C ALA A 442 -2.58 -13.65 8.90
N ALA A 443 -3.34 -12.93 8.06
CA ALA A 443 -3.16 -11.48 7.84
C ALA A 443 -3.21 -10.64 9.12
N SER A 444 -4.00 -11.05 10.13
CA SER A 444 -4.13 -10.37 11.42
C SER A 444 -3.14 -10.84 12.49
N TYR A 445 -2.37 -11.92 12.25
CA TYR A 445 -1.49 -12.49 13.26
C TYR A 445 -0.12 -11.81 13.24
N ASN A 446 0.28 -11.28 14.39
CA ASN A 446 1.57 -10.63 14.56
C ASN A 446 2.33 -11.38 15.66
N THR A 447 3.37 -12.09 15.26
CA THR A 447 4.15 -12.93 16.16
C THR A 447 5.45 -12.24 16.59
N ASP A 448 5.90 -12.48 17.82
CA ASP A 448 7.17 -11.95 18.33
C ASP A 448 8.37 -12.38 17.46
N THR A 449 8.31 -13.59 16.94
CA THR A 449 9.35 -14.12 16.05
C THR A 449 9.39 -13.36 14.74
N TYR A 450 8.25 -13.07 14.10
CA TYR A 450 8.24 -12.30 12.84
C TYR A 450 8.68 -10.85 13.08
N VAL A 451 8.21 -10.21 14.14
CA VAL A 451 8.62 -8.85 14.51
C VAL A 451 10.14 -8.71 14.68
N THR A 452 10.80 -9.75 15.19
CA THR A 452 12.25 -9.69 15.50
C THR A 452 13.16 -10.29 14.44
N LYS A 453 12.67 -11.26 13.66
CA LYS A 453 13.47 -12.04 12.70
C LYS A 453 12.86 -12.07 11.29
N GLY A 454 11.66 -11.51 11.09
CA GLY A 454 10.92 -11.63 9.84
C GLY A 454 11.74 -11.24 8.62
N ALA A 455 12.39 -10.08 8.65
CA ALA A 455 13.23 -9.63 7.54
C ALA A 455 14.35 -10.63 7.19
N GLN A 456 14.98 -11.26 8.18
CA GLN A 456 16.00 -12.29 7.94
C GLN A 456 15.39 -13.58 7.38
N LEU A 457 14.25 -13.99 7.90
CA LEU A 457 13.53 -15.17 7.45
C LEU A 457 13.05 -15.02 6.00
N ASP A 458 12.46 -13.87 5.68
CA ASP A 458 12.02 -13.53 4.33
C ASP A 458 13.19 -13.51 3.32
N GLN A 459 14.33 -12.97 3.73
CA GLN A 459 15.52 -12.91 2.89
C GLN A 459 16.03 -14.31 2.51
N ILE A 460 16.02 -15.27 3.44
CA ILE A 460 16.45 -16.66 3.18
C ILE A 460 15.63 -17.26 2.03
N ILE A 461 14.32 -17.10 2.07
CA ILE A 461 13.42 -17.68 1.06
C ILE A 461 13.47 -16.89 -0.24
N SER A 462 13.52 -15.55 -0.18
CA SER A 462 13.64 -14.71 -1.37
C SER A 462 14.91 -14.98 -2.16
N ASP A 463 16.04 -15.11 -1.47
CA ASP A 463 17.32 -15.45 -2.11
C ASP A 463 17.28 -16.85 -2.75
N ALA A 464 16.75 -17.84 -2.03
CA ALA A 464 16.62 -19.20 -2.52
C ALA A 464 15.68 -19.27 -3.75
N ARG A 465 14.57 -18.52 -3.75
CA ARG A 465 13.65 -18.41 -4.89
C ARG A 465 14.38 -17.93 -6.16
N VAL A 466 15.11 -16.83 -6.04
CA VAL A 466 15.88 -16.28 -7.17
C VAL A 466 16.96 -17.26 -7.63
N GLN A 467 17.69 -17.92 -6.72
CA GLN A 467 18.71 -18.89 -7.04
C GLN A 467 18.13 -20.14 -7.72
N PHE A 468 16.95 -20.62 -7.30
CA PHE A 468 16.26 -21.74 -7.91
C PHE A 468 15.82 -21.41 -9.35
N ILE A 469 15.18 -20.27 -9.54
CA ILE A 469 14.73 -19.79 -10.86
C ILE A 469 15.92 -19.57 -11.79
N ALA A 470 17.05 -19.05 -11.28
CA ALA A 470 18.27 -18.88 -12.04
C ALA A 470 19.05 -20.20 -12.30
N GLY A 471 18.56 -21.35 -11.83
CA GLY A 471 19.21 -22.64 -11.98
C GLY A 471 20.50 -22.81 -11.16
N GLN A 472 20.74 -21.95 -10.16
CA GLN A 472 21.91 -22.00 -9.28
C GLN A 472 21.76 -23.07 -8.18
N ILE A 473 20.53 -23.38 -7.78
CA ILE A 473 20.18 -24.48 -6.89
C ILE A 473 19.08 -25.32 -7.54
N ASP A 474 18.99 -26.59 -7.14
CA ASP A 474 17.95 -27.54 -7.48
C ASP A 474 16.90 -27.67 -6.34
N GLU A 475 15.98 -28.64 -6.46
CA GLU A 475 14.98 -28.92 -5.42
C GLU A 475 15.62 -29.24 -4.06
N ALA A 476 16.74 -29.98 -4.03
CA ALA A 476 17.43 -30.26 -2.79
C ALA A 476 18.03 -28.98 -2.16
N GLY A 477 18.47 -28.04 -3.00
CA GLY A 477 18.89 -26.70 -2.56
C GLY A 477 17.74 -25.87 -2.00
N TRP A 478 16.55 -25.97 -2.61
CA TRP A 478 15.34 -25.35 -2.11
C TRP A 478 14.91 -25.91 -0.74
N GLU A 479 14.88 -27.25 -0.61
CA GLU A 479 14.61 -27.92 0.66
C GLU A 479 15.62 -27.51 1.75
N ALA A 480 16.91 -27.40 1.39
CA ALA A 480 17.93 -26.95 2.34
C ALA A 480 17.71 -25.49 2.80
N ALA A 481 17.19 -24.63 1.94
CA ALA A 481 16.83 -23.25 2.31
C ALA A 481 15.62 -23.23 3.26
N ILE A 482 14.60 -24.06 3.04
CA ILE A 482 13.47 -24.24 3.96
C ILE A 482 13.98 -24.74 5.34
N GLU A 483 14.86 -25.71 5.38
CA GLU A 483 15.45 -26.19 6.63
C GLU A 483 16.31 -25.11 7.32
N LEU A 484 17.05 -24.31 6.57
CA LEU A 484 17.75 -23.15 7.13
C LEU A 484 16.75 -22.14 7.73
N TRP A 485 15.68 -21.83 7.03
CA TRP A 485 14.61 -20.94 7.49
C TRP A 485 13.98 -21.46 8.80
N LYS A 486 13.64 -22.75 8.87
CA LYS A 486 13.12 -23.39 10.09
C LYS A 486 14.08 -23.20 11.26
N ASN A 487 15.38 -23.51 11.05
CA ASN A 487 16.41 -23.45 12.08
C ASN A 487 16.73 -22.02 12.55
N GLN A 488 16.52 -20.98 11.70
CA GLN A 488 16.76 -19.59 12.05
C GLN A 488 15.58 -18.94 12.82
N GLY A 489 14.45 -19.65 12.96
CA GLY A 489 13.29 -19.18 13.72
C GLY A 489 11.95 -19.52 13.07
N GLY A 490 11.94 -20.03 11.86
CA GLY A 490 10.73 -20.36 11.12
C GLY A 490 9.85 -21.39 11.81
N THR A 491 10.43 -22.39 12.48
CA THR A 491 9.66 -23.35 13.28
C THR A 491 8.89 -22.62 14.40
N GLN A 492 9.57 -21.71 15.12
CA GLN A 492 8.92 -20.93 16.17
C GLN A 492 7.84 -20.00 15.60
N LEU A 493 8.11 -19.38 14.43
CA LEU A 493 7.11 -18.55 13.73
C LEU A 493 5.85 -19.34 13.40
N MET A 494 5.98 -20.56 12.87
CA MET A 494 4.83 -21.44 12.59
C MET A 494 4.07 -21.82 13.86
N GLU A 495 4.76 -22.15 14.94
CA GLU A 495 4.14 -22.48 16.24
C GLU A 495 3.35 -21.29 16.80
N GLU A 496 3.93 -20.07 16.79
CA GLU A 496 3.27 -18.86 17.26
C GLU A 496 2.04 -18.51 16.37
N THR A 497 2.18 -18.58 15.05
CA THR A 497 1.08 -18.32 14.11
C THR A 497 -0.08 -19.30 14.31
N ASN A 498 0.22 -20.58 14.45
CA ASN A 498 -0.81 -21.61 14.69
C ASN A 498 -1.45 -21.49 16.08
N ALA A 499 -0.71 -21.04 17.09
CA ALA A 499 -1.29 -20.77 18.41
C ALA A 499 -2.30 -19.62 18.36
N LEU A 500 -2.02 -18.56 17.58
CA LEU A 500 -2.97 -17.47 17.36
C LEU A 500 -4.19 -17.93 16.54
N HIS A 501 -3.99 -18.76 15.53
CA HIS A 501 -5.06 -19.32 14.70
C HIS A 501 -6.02 -20.20 15.51
N GLN A 502 -5.52 -21.04 16.40
CA GLN A 502 -6.32 -21.93 17.25
C GLN A 502 -7.04 -21.20 18.39
N ALA A 503 -6.65 -19.97 18.69
CA ALA A 503 -7.26 -19.16 19.75
C ALA A 503 -8.49 -18.36 19.31
N GLN A 504 -8.80 -18.36 18.00
CA GLN A 504 -10.00 -17.77 17.42
C GLN A 504 -11.13 -18.79 17.35
#